data_931a45d02d338cf589946cd4cc94a2a4
#
_entry.id   931a45d02d338cf589946cd4cc94a2a4
#
_cell.length_a   1.000
_cell.length_b   1.000
_cell.length_c   1.000
_cell.angle_alpha   90.00
_cell.angle_beta   90.00
_cell.angle_gamma   90.00
#
_symmetry.space_group_name_H-M   'P 1'
#
loop_
_entity.id
_entity.type
_entity.pdbx_description
1 polymer ?
#
loop_
_entity_poly.entity_id
_entity_poly.type
_entity_poly.pdbx_seq_one_letter_code
_entity_poly.pdbx_strand_id
1 'polypeptide(L)'
;MAKLYFKYGAMGSSKSAQALMTKFNYEEKDRKVWLIKPSIDTRDGSDTVYSRIGLSAKAQVISPQDDIYEMFGEKCRDADVVISDESQFFTEDQIDQLRRIVDECDIPVLCFGLRTDFLTKVFPGSRRLFEVADSITEIKTICRCGRKATVNARIGEDGQVVTSGSQVLLGGNDRYEAMCHRLPVSKNFKMYKMNSRNRGITAANAILRISCFIFRTVIAIFVQYYGIFDENRKKTDFLFCL
;
A
#
# COMPACT_ATOMS: atom_id res chain seq x y z
N MET A 1 0.43 3.07 27.35
CA MET A 1 1.22 4.13 26.70
C MET A 1 1.13 3.97 25.21
N ALA A 2 0.60 4.97 24.54
CA ALA A 2 0.47 4.98 23.08
C ALA A 2 1.84 4.96 22.40
N LYS A 3 1.85 4.71 21.08
CA LYS A 3 3.10 4.62 20.29
C LYS A 3 2.94 5.34 18.96
N LEU A 4 4.05 5.88 18.48
CA LEU A 4 4.20 6.32 17.09
C LEU A 4 4.67 5.14 16.23
N TYR A 5 3.88 4.76 15.24
CA TYR A 5 4.19 3.69 14.31
C TYR A 5 4.55 4.24 12.94
N PHE A 6 5.67 3.79 12.39
CA PHE A 6 6.00 4.07 11.00
C PHE A 6 5.94 2.79 10.16
N LYS A 7 4.95 2.71 9.28
CA LYS A 7 4.73 1.62 8.33
C LYS A 7 5.12 2.08 6.93
N TYR A 8 6.31 1.71 6.50
CA TYR A 8 6.82 2.15 5.21
C TYR A 8 6.92 1.00 4.19
N GLY A 9 6.96 1.35 2.91
CA GLY A 9 7.17 0.38 1.84
C GLY A 9 7.33 1.06 0.49
N ALA A 10 7.80 0.32 -0.53
CA ALA A 10 7.85 0.82 -1.89
C ALA A 10 6.44 1.11 -2.44
N MET A 11 6.35 1.78 -3.58
CA MET A 11 5.06 2.00 -4.25
C MET A 11 4.39 0.65 -4.56
N GLY A 12 3.06 0.62 -4.51
CA GLY A 12 2.31 -0.62 -4.72
C GLY A 12 2.44 -1.66 -3.59
N SER A 13 2.91 -1.29 -2.39
CA SER A 13 2.96 -2.17 -1.21
C SER A 13 1.69 -2.14 -0.36
N SER A 14 0.58 -1.64 -0.89
CA SER A 14 -0.73 -1.59 -0.21
C SER A 14 -0.79 -0.73 1.06
N LYS A 15 0.06 0.31 1.19
CA LYS A 15 0.09 1.22 2.35
C LYS A 15 -1.27 1.86 2.61
N SER A 16 -1.82 2.59 1.63
CA SER A 16 -3.13 3.26 1.75
C SER A 16 -4.27 2.25 2.02
N ALA A 17 -4.21 1.05 1.44
CA ALA A 17 -5.17 -0.01 1.75
C ALA A 17 -5.09 -0.42 3.21
N GLN A 18 -3.89 -0.63 3.76
CA GLN A 18 -3.71 -0.98 5.17
C GLN A 18 -4.11 0.17 6.11
N ALA A 19 -3.85 1.42 5.73
CA ALA A 19 -4.33 2.59 6.48
C ALA A 19 -5.86 2.60 6.57
N LEU A 20 -6.54 2.42 5.43
CA LEU A 20 -8.01 2.40 5.36
C LEU A 20 -8.62 1.18 6.06
N MET A 21 -8.01 0.00 5.96
CA MET A 21 -8.44 -1.18 6.72
C MET A 21 -8.25 -0.97 8.23
N THR A 22 -7.16 -0.35 8.64
CA THR A 22 -6.94 -0.02 10.06
C THR A 22 -8.00 0.97 10.54
N LYS A 23 -8.29 2.02 9.75
CA LYS A 23 -9.38 2.97 10.03
C LYS A 23 -10.71 2.23 10.23
N PHE A 24 -11.09 1.38 9.28
CA PHE A 24 -12.32 0.59 9.36
C PHE A 24 -12.38 -0.26 10.64
N ASN A 25 -11.30 -0.94 11.01
CA ASN A 25 -11.25 -1.78 12.21
C ASN A 25 -11.46 -0.99 13.52
N TYR A 26 -11.01 0.26 13.57
CA TYR A 26 -11.28 1.15 14.72
C TYR A 26 -12.74 1.58 14.75
N GLU A 27 -13.26 2.05 13.60
CA GLU A 27 -14.64 2.54 13.48
C GLU A 27 -15.68 1.44 13.72
N GLU A 28 -15.41 0.19 13.31
CA GLU A 28 -16.25 -0.97 13.61
C GLU A 28 -16.40 -1.25 15.12
N LYS A 29 -15.51 -0.70 15.94
CA LYS A 29 -15.52 -0.78 17.41
C LYS A 29 -15.92 0.55 18.05
N ASP A 30 -16.64 1.40 17.33
CA ASP A 30 -17.10 2.73 17.76
C ASP A 30 -15.94 3.65 18.21
N ARG A 31 -14.73 3.46 17.64
CA ARG A 31 -13.56 4.28 17.90
C ARG A 31 -13.42 5.38 16.87
N LYS A 32 -13.12 6.59 17.32
CA LYS A 32 -12.96 7.77 16.45
C LYS A 32 -11.56 7.80 15.83
N VAL A 33 -11.51 7.93 14.52
CA VAL A 33 -10.27 7.97 13.74
C VAL A 33 -10.08 9.36 13.13
N TRP A 34 -8.96 9.98 13.40
CA TRP A 34 -8.52 11.15 12.65
C TRP A 34 -7.60 10.71 11.51
N LEU A 35 -8.15 10.68 10.29
CA LEU A 35 -7.39 10.37 9.08
C LEU A 35 -6.88 11.66 8.46
N ILE A 36 -5.56 11.75 8.25
CA ILE A 36 -4.87 12.91 7.69
C ILE A 36 -4.02 12.55 6.48
N LYS A 37 -3.81 13.52 5.59
CA LYS A 37 -2.90 13.41 4.44
C LYS A 37 -2.27 14.76 4.13
N PRO A 38 -1.03 14.81 3.59
CA PRO A 38 -0.40 16.06 3.15
C PRO A 38 -1.08 16.61 1.89
N SER A 39 -1.17 17.94 1.80
CA SER A 39 -1.84 18.67 0.71
C SER A 39 -1.19 18.47 -0.66
N ILE A 40 0.10 18.12 -0.70
CA ILE A 40 0.81 17.82 -1.95
C ILE A 40 0.25 16.59 -2.68
N ASP A 41 -0.45 15.70 -1.97
CA ASP A 41 -1.07 14.54 -2.56
C ASP A 41 -2.48 14.85 -3.09
N THR A 42 -2.55 15.21 -4.37
CA THR A 42 -3.81 15.57 -5.07
C THR A 42 -4.30 14.46 -6.01
N ARG A 43 -3.69 13.27 -6.00
CA ARG A 43 -3.91 12.20 -6.99
C ARG A 43 -5.35 11.67 -7.04
N ASP A 44 -5.99 11.59 -5.89
CA ASP A 44 -7.30 10.94 -5.73
C ASP A 44 -8.40 11.91 -5.25
N GLY A 45 -8.20 13.21 -5.49
CA GLY A 45 -9.01 14.29 -4.93
C GLY A 45 -8.30 14.97 -3.75
N SER A 46 -8.67 16.25 -3.48
CA SER A 46 -7.95 17.04 -2.48
C SER A 46 -8.08 16.45 -1.07
N ASP A 47 -9.25 15.89 -0.70
CA ASP A 47 -9.62 15.48 0.65
C ASP A 47 -9.88 13.97 0.81
N THR A 48 -9.40 13.14 -0.12
CA THR A 48 -9.67 11.70 -0.11
C THR A 48 -8.38 10.89 -0.12
N VAL A 49 -8.31 9.89 0.74
CA VAL A 49 -7.35 8.79 0.64
C VAL A 49 -8.00 7.66 -0.14
N TYR A 50 -7.35 7.21 -1.20
CA TYR A 50 -7.83 6.14 -2.07
C TYR A 50 -6.79 5.03 -2.21
N SER A 51 -7.23 3.80 -2.18
CA SER A 51 -6.38 2.63 -2.43
C SER A 51 -6.68 1.99 -3.79
N ARG A 52 -5.67 1.42 -4.43
CA ARG A 52 -5.82 0.72 -5.72
C ARG A 52 -6.78 -0.48 -5.70
N ILE A 53 -7.13 -0.97 -4.52
CA ILE A 53 -8.11 -2.06 -4.34
C ILE A 53 -9.55 -1.53 -4.20
N GLY A 54 -9.77 -0.23 -4.38
CA GLY A 54 -11.10 0.38 -4.38
C GLY A 54 -11.58 0.91 -3.03
N LEU A 55 -10.78 0.81 -1.96
CA LEU A 55 -11.13 1.44 -0.68
C LEU A 55 -10.87 2.95 -0.75
N SER A 56 -11.74 3.75 -0.14
CA SER A 56 -11.56 5.19 -0.02
C SER A 56 -12.18 5.74 1.27
N ALA A 57 -11.62 6.84 1.78
CA ALA A 57 -12.20 7.58 2.90
C ALA A 57 -11.79 9.05 2.83
N LYS A 58 -12.63 9.93 3.36
CA LYS A 58 -12.30 11.34 3.54
C LYS A 58 -11.20 11.49 4.59
N ALA A 59 -10.29 12.41 4.32
CA ALA A 59 -9.16 12.73 5.19
C ALA A 59 -9.05 14.24 5.37
N GLN A 60 -8.56 14.67 6.52
CA GLN A 60 -8.16 16.05 6.74
C GLN A 60 -6.86 16.31 5.95
N VAL A 61 -6.91 17.32 5.10
CA VAL A 61 -5.72 17.76 4.34
C VAL A 61 -4.88 18.67 5.21
N ILE A 62 -3.58 18.43 5.22
CA ILE A 62 -2.59 19.19 6.01
C ILE A 62 -1.64 19.89 5.05
N SER A 63 -1.60 21.21 5.12
CA SER A 63 -0.62 22.03 4.39
C SER A 63 0.73 22.08 5.12
N PRO A 64 1.84 22.37 4.44
CA PRO A 64 3.16 22.46 5.09
C PRO A 64 3.25 23.53 6.19
N GLN A 65 2.32 24.50 6.19
CA GLN A 65 2.25 25.60 7.18
C GLN A 65 1.31 25.31 8.34
N ASP A 66 0.52 24.23 8.26
CA ASP A 66 -0.44 23.86 9.30
C ASP A 66 0.28 23.27 10.52
N ASP A 67 -0.18 23.65 11.70
CA ASP A 67 0.18 22.99 12.96
C ASP A 67 -0.75 21.82 13.24
N ILE A 68 -0.23 20.59 13.09
CA ILE A 68 -1.00 19.37 13.29
C ILE A 68 -1.45 19.21 14.73
N TYR A 69 -0.61 19.62 15.70
CA TYR A 69 -0.92 19.50 17.11
C TYR A 69 -2.06 20.44 17.53
N GLU A 70 -2.02 21.69 17.06
CA GLU A 70 -3.08 22.66 17.30
C GLU A 70 -4.40 22.21 16.65
N MET A 71 -4.37 21.77 15.37
CA MET A 71 -5.54 21.23 14.67
C MET A 71 -6.12 20.00 15.38
N PHE A 72 -5.29 19.14 15.92
CA PHE A 72 -5.72 17.98 16.73
C PHE A 72 -6.48 18.45 17.97
N GLY A 73 -5.92 19.41 18.72
CA GLY A 73 -6.54 19.98 19.90
C GLY A 73 -7.90 20.64 19.68
N GLU A 74 -8.06 21.32 18.55
CA GLU A 74 -9.27 22.06 18.20
C GLU A 74 -10.39 21.15 17.64
N LYS A 75 -10.04 20.18 16.78
CA LYS A 75 -11.03 19.47 15.95
C LYS A 75 -11.20 18.00 16.28
N CYS A 76 -10.19 17.36 16.86
CA CYS A 76 -10.13 15.91 16.94
C CYS A 76 -9.60 15.38 18.28
N ARG A 77 -9.67 16.18 19.36
CA ARG A 77 -9.18 15.82 20.68
C ARG A 77 -9.82 14.57 21.26
N ASP A 78 -10.96 14.19 20.74
CA ASP A 78 -11.70 12.98 21.10
C ASP A 78 -11.41 11.78 20.18
N ALA A 79 -10.42 11.90 19.29
CA ALA A 79 -9.99 10.79 18.47
C ALA A 79 -9.28 9.71 19.31
N ASP A 80 -9.56 8.46 19.04
CA ASP A 80 -8.89 7.30 19.66
C ASP A 80 -7.59 6.91 18.93
N VAL A 81 -7.41 7.39 17.71
CA VAL A 81 -6.23 7.10 16.89
C VAL A 81 -6.05 8.16 15.79
N VAL A 82 -4.82 8.49 15.48
CA VAL A 82 -4.44 9.27 14.29
C VAL A 82 -3.86 8.34 13.26
N ILE A 83 -4.37 8.39 12.02
CA ILE A 83 -3.84 7.64 10.87
C ILE A 83 -3.41 8.64 9.82
N SER A 84 -2.17 8.56 9.36
CA SER A 84 -1.62 9.42 8.33
C SER A 84 -1.21 8.60 7.11
N ASP A 85 -1.71 8.94 5.92
CA ASP A 85 -1.20 8.40 4.66
C ASP A 85 -0.24 9.38 3.98
N GLU A 86 0.66 8.86 3.13
CA GLU A 86 1.71 9.59 2.42
C GLU A 86 2.58 10.48 3.35
N SER A 87 2.83 9.98 4.57
CA SER A 87 3.51 10.72 5.65
C SER A 87 4.93 11.20 5.30
N GLN A 88 5.56 10.67 4.25
CA GLN A 88 6.86 11.13 3.77
C GLN A 88 6.87 12.60 3.33
N PHE A 89 5.71 13.16 3.01
CA PHE A 89 5.58 14.53 2.54
C PHE A 89 5.33 15.56 3.66
N PHE A 90 5.17 15.12 4.89
CA PHE A 90 5.16 16.03 6.03
C PHE A 90 6.53 16.63 6.29
N THR A 91 6.54 17.81 6.89
CA THR A 91 7.77 18.44 7.37
C THR A 91 8.30 17.71 8.61
N GLU A 92 9.56 17.93 8.96
CA GLU A 92 10.15 17.36 10.18
C GLU A 92 9.39 17.87 11.42
N ASP A 93 9.03 19.16 11.47
CA ASP A 93 8.23 19.76 12.54
C ASP A 93 6.85 19.12 12.67
N GLN A 94 6.18 18.84 11.56
CA GLN A 94 4.88 18.16 11.58
C GLN A 94 5.00 16.72 12.11
N ILE A 95 6.09 16.02 11.84
CA ILE A 95 6.34 14.71 12.44
C ILE A 95 6.59 14.83 13.96
N ASP A 96 7.28 15.88 14.41
CA ASP A 96 7.46 16.14 15.85
C ASP A 96 6.13 16.48 16.52
N GLN A 97 5.24 17.20 15.87
CA GLN A 97 3.88 17.44 16.35
C GLN A 97 3.07 16.14 16.47
N LEU A 98 3.19 15.21 15.52
CA LEU A 98 2.58 13.88 15.62
C LEU A 98 3.18 13.08 16.80
N ARG A 99 4.49 13.17 17.04
CA ARG A 99 5.14 12.56 18.20
C ARG A 99 4.58 13.16 19.49
N ARG A 100 4.40 14.46 19.52
CA ARG A 100 3.85 15.18 20.66
C ARG A 100 2.41 14.76 21.02
N ILE A 101 1.55 14.46 20.02
CA ILE A 101 0.21 13.89 20.24
C ILE A 101 0.32 12.55 20.99
N VAL A 102 1.28 11.70 20.61
CA VAL A 102 1.51 10.42 21.31
C VAL A 102 1.93 10.64 22.75
N ASP A 103 2.88 11.53 22.98
CA ASP A 103 3.50 11.72 24.30
C ASP A 103 2.59 12.45 25.28
N GLU A 104 1.86 13.48 24.82
CA GLU A 104 1.07 14.35 25.71
C GLU A 104 -0.40 13.95 25.79
N CYS A 105 -0.95 13.33 24.73
CA CYS A 105 -2.36 12.95 24.69
C CYS A 105 -2.59 11.44 24.88
N ASP A 106 -1.53 10.63 24.90
CA ASP A 106 -1.57 9.15 24.95
C ASP A 106 -2.43 8.52 23.81
N ILE A 107 -2.40 9.16 22.63
CA ILE A 107 -3.14 8.72 21.42
C ILE A 107 -2.16 8.04 20.45
N PRO A 108 -2.43 6.80 19.98
CA PRO A 108 -1.58 6.15 19.01
C PRO A 108 -1.63 6.84 17.65
N VAL A 109 -0.46 6.99 17.02
CA VAL A 109 -0.32 7.58 15.69
C VAL A 109 0.30 6.57 14.75
N LEU A 110 -0.38 6.29 13.62
CA LEU A 110 0.07 5.35 12.60
C LEU A 110 0.40 6.11 11.32
N CYS A 111 1.68 6.22 10.99
CA CYS A 111 2.16 6.88 9.79
C CYS A 111 2.45 5.85 8.68
N PHE A 112 1.82 6.01 7.52
CA PHE A 112 2.07 5.21 6.34
C PHE A 112 2.79 6.06 5.29
N GLY A 113 3.89 5.53 4.70
CA GLY A 113 4.64 6.34 3.75
C GLY A 113 5.69 5.58 2.95
N LEU A 114 6.34 6.31 2.02
CA LEU A 114 7.50 5.85 1.28
C LEU A 114 8.77 6.06 2.13
N ARG A 115 9.75 5.17 1.98
CA ARG A 115 11.08 5.40 2.58
C ARG A 115 11.88 6.42 1.79
N THR A 116 12.01 6.19 0.49
CA THR A 116 12.90 6.95 -0.40
C THR A 116 12.18 7.35 -1.68
N ASP A 117 12.70 8.40 -2.31
CA ASP A 117 12.35 8.80 -3.65
C ASP A 117 12.94 7.85 -4.72
N PHE A 118 12.82 8.23 -6.00
CA PHE A 118 13.32 7.47 -7.13
C PHE A 118 14.86 7.52 -7.25
N LEU A 119 15.52 8.49 -6.61
CA LEU A 119 16.99 8.60 -6.51
C LEU A 119 17.52 7.86 -5.28
N THR A 120 16.67 7.11 -4.57
CA THR A 120 16.99 6.40 -3.33
C THR A 120 17.36 7.31 -2.15
N LYS A 121 17.02 8.60 -2.22
CA LYS A 121 17.20 9.55 -1.12
C LYS A 121 15.98 9.49 -0.20
N VAL A 122 16.23 9.48 1.11
CA VAL A 122 15.16 9.46 2.11
C VAL A 122 14.43 10.80 2.08
N PHE A 123 13.09 10.75 2.13
CA PHE A 123 12.27 11.94 2.28
C PHE A 123 12.44 12.58 3.67
N PRO A 124 12.33 13.92 3.81
CA PRO A 124 12.47 14.58 5.11
C PRO A 124 11.55 14.02 6.20
N GLY A 125 10.24 13.91 5.93
CA GLY A 125 9.29 13.33 6.88
C GLY A 125 9.59 11.87 7.22
N SER A 126 10.03 11.07 6.23
CA SER A 126 10.43 9.69 6.50
C SER A 126 11.71 9.59 7.33
N ARG A 127 12.67 10.49 7.12
CA ARG A 127 13.88 10.57 7.96
C ARG A 127 13.49 10.80 9.40
N ARG A 128 12.67 11.83 9.63
CA ARG A 128 12.24 12.15 11.00
C ARG A 128 11.44 11.02 11.63
N LEU A 129 10.57 10.34 10.88
CA LEU A 129 9.85 9.16 11.36
C LEU A 129 10.79 8.01 11.75
N PHE A 130 11.88 7.78 10.99
CA PHE A 130 12.89 6.78 11.38
C PHE A 130 13.61 7.12 12.68
N GLU A 131 13.74 8.41 13.00
CA GLU A 131 14.41 8.89 14.21
C GLU A 131 13.52 8.78 15.46
N VAL A 132 12.20 9.05 15.33
CA VAL A 132 11.31 9.26 16.49
C VAL A 132 10.22 8.19 16.65
N ALA A 133 10.03 7.27 15.71
CA ALA A 133 8.98 6.26 15.81
C ALA A 133 9.37 5.13 16.80
N ASP A 134 8.40 4.74 17.65
CA ASP A 134 8.58 3.62 18.61
C ASP A 134 8.55 2.26 17.90
N SER A 135 7.87 2.16 16.76
CA SER A 135 7.75 0.92 15.99
C SER A 135 7.85 1.19 14.50
N ILE A 136 8.79 0.52 13.85
CA ILE A 136 9.07 0.68 12.43
C ILE A 136 8.85 -0.65 11.74
N THR A 137 7.96 -0.67 10.74
CA THR A 137 7.60 -1.89 10.01
C THR A 137 7.66 -1.68 8.51
N GLU A 138 8.32 -2.59 7.79
CA GLU A 138 8.34 -2.58 6.34
C GLU A 138 7.18 -3.39 5.76
N ILE A 139 6.34 -2.72 4.96
CA ILE A 139 5.32 -3.37 4.13
C ILE A 139 5.97 -3.81 2.83
N LYS A 140 6.19 -5.10 2.70
CA LYS A 140 6.94 -5.69 1.58
C LYS A 140 6.08 -5.75 0.32
N THR A 141 6.71 -5.56 -0.84
CA THR A 141 6.13 -5.83 -2.16
C THR A 141 7.16 -6.48 -3.07
N ILE A 142 6.73 -6.97 -4.22
CA ILE A 142 7.57 -7.71 -5.16
C ILE A 142 7.94 -6.86 -6.37
N CYS A 143 9.15 -7.04 -6.85
CA CYS A 143 9.62 -6.58 -8.16
C CYS A 143 9.14 -7.55 -9.24
N ARG A 144 9.02 -7.11 -10.50
CA ARG A 144 8.69 -7.99 -11.65
C ARG A 144 9.58 -9.22 -11.78
N CYS A 145 10.81 -9.16 -11.29
CA CYS A 145 11.73 -10.29 -11.30
C CYS A 145 11.48 -11.30 -10.16
N GLY A 146 10.39 -11.17 -9.39
CA GLY A 146 10.03 -12.03 -8.27
C GLY A 146 10.77 -11.74 -6.95
N ARG A 147 11.74 -10.83 -6.94
CA ARG A 147 12.47 -10.44 -5.73
C ARG A 147 11.74 -9.33 -4.97
N LYS A 148 12.11 -9.12 -3.72
CA LYS A 148 11.63 -7.98 -2.93
C LYS A 148 11.93 -6.67 -3.65
N ALA A 149 10.92 -5.83 -3.83
CA ALA A 149 11.08 -4.46 -4.30
C ALA A 149 11.48 -3.54 -3.13
N THR A 150 12.50 -2.71 -3.36
CA THR A 150 13.08 -1.84 -2.33
C THR A 150 13.28 -0.41 -2.79
N VAL A 151 13.12 -0.15 -4.09
CA VAL A 151 13.26 1.17 -4.71
C VAL A 151 12.01 1.52 -5.52
N ASN A 152 11.78 2.82 -5.69
CA ASN A 152 10.71 3.37 -6.52
C ASN A 152 11.36 3.93 -7.80
N ALA A 153 11.43 3.14 -8.86
CA ALA A 153 11.98 3.61 -10.13
C ALA A 153 10.98 4.53 -10.83
N ARG A 154 11.43 5.73 -11.25
CA ARG A 154 10.67 6.59 -12.15
C ARG A 154 10.95 6.16 -13.58
N ILE A 155 9.91 5.98 -14.37
CA ILE A 155 10.00 5.54 -15.77
C ILE A 155 9.69 6.72 -16.68
N GLY A 156 10.60 7.03 -17.59
CA GLY A 156 10.42 8.05 -18.62
C GLY A 156 9.45 7.62 -19.70
N GLU A 157 9.12 8.55 -20.60
CA GLU A 157 8.25 8.29 -21.75
C GLU A 157 8.89 7.30 -22.76
N ASP A 158 10.21 7.25 -22.76
CA ASP A 158 11.03 6.30 -23.52
C ASP A 158 11.08 4.88 -22.90
N GLY A 159 10.45 4.69 -21.74
CA GLY A 159 10.45 3.43 -20.99
C GLY A 159 11.76 3.16 -20.22
N GLN A 160 12.67 4.13 -20.13
CA GLN A 160 13.91 4.02 -19.39
C GLN A 160 13.74 4.51 -17.94
N VAL A 161 14.63 4.05 -17.04
CA VAL A 161 14.66 4.54 -15.67
C VAL A 161 15.28 5.93 -15.63
N VAL A 162 14.56 6.89 -15.08
CA VAL A 162 15.03 8.26 -14.89
C VAL A 162 16.02 8.31 -13.73
N THR A 163 17.18 8.90 -13.95
CA THR A 163 18.28 8.97 -12.97
C THR A 163 18.57 10.39 -12.45
N SER A 164 17.79 11.39 -12.88
CA SER A 164 17.93 12.79 -12.45
C SER A 164 16.58 13.52 -12.52
N GLY A 165 16.47 14.64 -11.81
CA GLY A 165 15.25 15.47 -11.81
C GLY A 165 14.72 15.77 -10.41
N SER A 166 13.60 16.50 -10.33
CA SER A 166 12.95 16.86 -9.06
C SER A 166 12.49 15.65 -8.28
N GLN A 167 12.57 15.72 -6.94
CA GLN A 167 12.21 14.63 -6.04
C GLN A 167 10.74 14.19 -6.22
N VAL A 168 9.85 15.15 -6.40
CA VAL A 168 8.42 14.92 -6.59
C VAL A 168 8.02 15.37 -7.98
N LEU A 169 7.32 14.52 -8.73
CA LEU A 169 6.56 14.85 -9.91
C LEU A 169 5.09 14.60 -9.61
N LEU A 170 4.30 15.67 -9.59
CA LEU A 170 2.85 15.57 -9.51
C LEU A 170 2.34 14.95 -10.82
N GLY A 171 1.69 13.81 -10.74
CA GLY A 171 1.12 13.13 -11.90
C GLY A 171 1.33 11.62 -11.83
N GLY A 172 0.29 10.91 -12.12
CA GLY A 172 0.01 9.49 -12.27
C GLY A 172 0.99 8.46 -11.73
N ASN A 173 0.42 7.50 -11.05
CA ASN A 173 1.09 6.25 -10.67
C ASN A 173 1.73 5.48 -11.86
N ASP A 174 1.43 5.91 -13.09
CA ASP A 174 1.88 5.23 -14.33
C ASP A 174 3.35 5.46 -14.65
N ARG A 175 3.99 6.40 -13.93
CA ARG A 175 5.40 6.76 -14.12
C ARG A 175 6.35 6.15 -13.09
N TYR A 176 5.82 5.44 -12.09
CA TYR A 176 6.64 4.83 -11.04
C TYR A 176 6.40 3.33 -10.91
N GLU A 177 7.49 2.58 -10.74
CA GLU A 177 7.45 1.14 -10.53
C GLU A 177 8.30 0.73 -9.33
N ALA A 178 7.75 -0.19 -8.52
CA ALA A 178 8.50 -0.78 -7.42
C ALA A 178 9.49 -1.83 -7.95
N MET A 179 10.78 -1.63 -7.72
CA MET A 179 11.84 -2.49 -8.24
C MET A 179 12.82 -2.93 -7.16
N CYS A 180 13.57 -4.01 -7.44
CA CYS A 180 14.76 -4.35 -6.66
C CYS A 180 15.97 -3.57 -7.18
N HIS A 181 16.99 -3.37 -6.35
CA HIS A 181 18.21 -2.61 -6.73
C HIS A 181 18.94 -3.14 -7.99
N ARG A 182 18.76 -4.40 -8.35
CA ARG A 182 19.46 -4.98 -9.53
C ARG A 182 18.90 -4.50 -10.86
N LEU A 183 17.62 -4.15 -10.96
CA LEU A 183 16.97 -3.77 -12.22
C LEU A 183 17.28 -2.32 -12.64
N PRO A 184 17.25 -1.30 -11.75
CA PRO A 184 17.60 0.06 -12.14
C PRO A 184 19.06 0.25 -12.57
N VAL A 185 19.97 -0.62 -12.13
CA VAL A 185 21.41 -0.55 -12.43
C VAL A 185 21.75 -1.14 -13.79
N SER A 186 20.93 -2.01 -14.35
CA SER A 186 21.13 -2.54 -15.70
C SER A 186 20.66 -1.50 -16.73
N LYS A 187 21.59 -0.75 -17.32
CA LYS A 187 21.36 0.29 -18.35
C LYS A 187 20.58 -0.18 -19.62
N ASN A 188 20.16 -1.43 -19.68
CA ASN A 188 19.46 -2.06 -20.81
C ASN A 188 18.05 -2.58 -20.44
N PHE A 189 17.43 -2.10 -19.37
CA PHE A 189 16.08 -2.51 -19.01
C PHE A 189 15.06 -1.71 -19.85
N LYS A 190 14.74 -2.19 -21.05
CA LYS A 190 13.56 -1.73 -21.78
C LYS A 190 12.32 -2.29 -21.11
N MET A 191 11.51 -1.42 -20.52
CA MET A 191 10.16 -1.82 -20.14
C MET A 191 9.39 -2.20 -21.43
N TYR A 192 9.00 -3.46 -21.53
CA TYR A 192 7.96 -3.84 -22.49
C TYR A 192 6.72 -2.99 -22.16
N LYS A 193 6.32 -2.11 -23.08
CA LYS A 193 5.01 -1.47 -23.00
C LYS A 193 3.98 -2.58 -22.86
N MET A 194 3.39 -2.72 -21.68
CA MET A 194 2.20 -3.53 -21.55
C MET A 194 1.15 -2.92 -22.47
N ASN A 195 0.85 -3.62 -23.58
CA ASN A 195 -0.31 -3.31 -24.37
C ASN A 195 -1.51 -3.23 -23.42
N SER A 196 -2.19 -2.09 -23.41
CA SER A 196 -3.41 -1.83 -22.65
C SER A 196 -4.54 -2.84 -22.95
N ARG A 197 -4.34 -3.76 -23.89
CA ARG A 197 -5.26 -4.83 -24.26
C ARG A 197 -5.34 -5.99 -23.25
N ASN A 198 -4.42 -6.12 -22.28
CA ASN A 198 -4.47 -7.20 -21.27
C ASN A 198 -4.95 -6.74 -19.88
N ARG A 199 -5.63 -5.60 -19.76
CA ARG A 199 -6.39 -5.27 -18.53
C ARG A 199 -7.76 -5.97 -18.47
N GLY A 200 -8.05 -6.86 -19.39
CA GLY A 200 -9.25 -7.70 -19.40
C GLY A 200 -8.99 -9.05 -18.74
N ILE A 201 -8.66 -9.10 -17.46
CA ILE A 201 -9.12 -10.23 -16.66
C ILE A 201 -10.62 -9.97 -16.50
N THR A 202 -11.38 -10.39 -17.51
CA THR A 202 -12.84 -10.36 -17.44
C THR A 202 -13.25 -11.13 -16.19
N ALA A 203 -14.27 -10.62 -15.49
CA ALA A 203 -14.86 -11.29 -14.33
C ALA A 203 -15.14 -12.79 -14.61
N ALA A 204 -15.36 -13.16 -15.86
CA ALA A 204 -15.48 -14.53 -16.35
C ALA A 204 -14.25 -15.42 -16.04
N ASN A 205 -13.01 -14.93 -16.24
CA ASN A 205 -11.80 -15.71 -15.95
C ASN A 205 -11.51 -15.85 -14.45
N ALA A 206 -11.92 -14.85 -13.65
CA ALA A 206 -11.84 -14.95 -12.19
C ALA A 206 -12.87 -15.96 -11.67
N ILE A 207 -14.09 -15.94 -12.19
CA ILE A 207 -15.17 -16.88 -11.84
C ILE A 207 -14.79 -18.31 -12.25
N LEU A 208 -14.20 -18.53 -13.43
CA LEU A 208 -13.74 -19.86 -13.85
C LEU A 208 -12.64 -20.43 -12.95
N ARG A 209 -11.70 -19.60 -12.49
CA ARG A 209 -10.63 -20.08 -11.58
C ARG A 209 -11.16 -20.38 -10.17
N ILE A 210 -12.10 -19.57 -9.68
CA ILE A 210 -12.75 -19.80 -8.38
C ILE A 210 -13.65 -21.04 -8.47
N SER A 211 -14.41 -21.21 -9.55
CA SER A 211 -15.25 -22.39 -9.79
C SER A 211 -14.41 -23.68 -9.87
N CYS A 212 -13.26 -23.65 -10.55
CA CYS A 212 -12.36 -24.80 -10.65
C CYS A 212 -11.72 -25.14 -9.29
N PHE A 213 -11.41 -24.15 -8.46
CA PHE A 213 -10.87 -24.36 -7.10
C PHE A 213 -11.93 -24.93 -6.16
N ILE A 214 -13.14 -24.39 -6.18
CA ILE A 214 -14.29 -24.90 -5.39
C ILE A 214 -14.63 -26.34 -5.82
N PHE A 215 -14.65 -26.63 -7.12
CA PHE A 215 -14.96 -27.96 -7.64
C PHE A 215 -13.92 -29.00 -7.21
N ARG A 216 -12.62 -28.64 -7.23
CA ARG A 216 -11.55 -29.51 -6.71
C ARG A 216 -11.67 -29.76 -5.21
N THR A 217 -12.02 -28.73 -4.44
CA THR A 217 -12.16 -28.86 -2.97
C THR A 217 -13.39 -29.68 -2.61
N VAL A 218 -14.50 -29.48 -3.30
CA VAL A 218 -15.75 -30.26 -3.09
C VAL A 218 -15.55 -31.74 -3.46
N ILE A 219 -14.87 -32.04 -4.58
CA ILE A 219 -14.55 -33.43 -4.96
C ILE A 219 -13.63 -34.07 -3.92
N ALA A 220 -12.62 -33.38 -3.41
CA ALA A 220 -11.73 -33.90 -2.38
C ALA A 220 -12.48 -34.24 -1.06
N ILE A 221 -13.41 -33.36 -0.67
CA ILE A 221 -14.26 -33.59 0.51
C ILE A 221 -15.22 -34.74 0.29
N PHE A 222 -15.81 -34.88 -0.91
CA PHE A 222 -16.74 -35.96 -1.24
C PHE A 222 -16.03 -37.32 -1.25
N VAL A 223 -14.81 -37.41 -1.79
CA VAL A 223 -13.98 -38.60 -1.78
C VAL A 223 -13.58 -38.99 -0.35
N GLN A 224 -13.33 -38.02 0.52
CA GLN A 224 -12.91 -38.23 1.90
C GLN A 224 -14.09 -38.63 2.83
N TYR A 225 -15.31 -38.14 2.52
CA TYR A 225 -16.49 -38.40 3.37
C TYR A 225 -17.32 -39.61 2.95
N TYR A 226 -17.33 -39.99 1.69
CA TYR A 226 -18.20 -41.08 1.19
C TYR A 226 -17.48 -42.37 0.81
N GLY A 227 -16.15 -42.47 1.02
CA GLY A 227 -15.42 -43.74 1.00
C GLY A 227 -15.55 -44.55 -0.29
N ILE A 228 -15.80 -43.91 -1.46
CA ILE A 228 -15.94 -44.61 -2.72
C ILE A 228 -14.58 -44.66 -3.41
N PHE A 229 -13.73 -45.61 -3.00
CA PHE A 229 -12.65 -46.12 -3.83
C PHE A 229 -12.84 -47.62 -3.99
N ASP A 230 -13.36 -48.01 -5.15
CA ASP A 230 -13.32 -49.40 -5.62
C ASP A 230 -11.97 -49.58 -6.33
N GLU A 231 -11.12 -50.43 -5.74
CA GLU A 231 -9.73 -50.67 -6.14
C GLU A 231 -9.57 -51.43 -7.50
N ASN A 232 -10.66 -51.67 -8.25
CA ASN A 232 -10.63 -52.59 -9.41
C ASN A 232 -11.14 -51.98 -10.74
N ARG A 233 -11.02 -50.70 -11.00
CA ARG A 233 -11.28 -50.14 -12.36
C ARG A 233 -10.05 -49.50 -13.01
N LYS A 234 -9.68 -50.10 -14.17
CA LYS A 234 -8.52 -49.74 -15.01
C LYS A 234 -8.53 -48.26 -15.47
N LYS A 235 -7.34 -47.68 -15.47
CA LYS A 235 -6.93 -46.33 -15.85
C LYS A 235 -7.17 -45.96 -17.34
N THR A 236 -8.29 -46.18 -17.96
CA THR A 236 -8.42 -45.90 -19.40
C THR A 236 -9.59 -45.01 -19.83
N ASP A 237 -10.50 -44.54 -18.96
CA ASP A 237 -11.71 -43.86 -19.45
C ASP A 237 -11.95 -42.44 -18.88
N PHE A 238 -10.90 -41.67 -18.53
CA PHE A 238 -11.05 -40.31 -18.06
C PHE A 238 -10.37 -39.25 -18.96
N LEU A 239 -10.24 -39.51 -20.25
CA LEU A 239 -9.60 -38.55 -21.18
C LEU A 239 -10.55 -38.02 -22.27
N PHE A 240 -11.86 -38.12 -22.14
CA PHE A 240 -12.82 -37.51 -23.06
C PHE A 240 -13.97 -36.85 -22.29
N CYS A 241 -13.73 -35.66 -21.77
CA CYS A 241 -14.73 -34.61 -21.48
C CYS A 241 -14.06 -33.45 -20.75
N LEU A 242 -13.29 -32.65 -21.46
CA LEU A 242 -13.03 -31.21 -21.20
C LEU A 242 -12.61 -30.54 -22.49
#